data_92b49ea20b9eb82c4b59c8f668aec6ff
#
_entry.id   92b49ea20b9eb82c4b59c8f668aec6ff
#
_cell.length_a   1.000
_cell.length_b   1.000
_cell.length_c   1.000
_cell.angle_alpha   90.00
_cell.angle_beta   90.00
_cell.angle_gamma   90.00
#
_symmetry.space_group_name_H-M   'P 1'
#
loop_
_entity.id
_entity.type
_entity.pdbx_description
1 polymer ?
#
loop_
_entity_poly.entity_id
_entity_poly.type
_entity_poly.pdbx_seq_one_letter_code
_entity_poly.pdbx_strand_id
1 'polypeptide(L)' 'MSTDGDRIDGLETHLAFQGDTVRQLNDALVAQQDRIDRLEAEFERVIATVQRAASDAPGPPADERPPHY' A
#
# COMPACT_ATOMS: atom_id res chain seq x y z
N MET A 1 13.81 -31.49 -38.15
CA MET A 1 13.66 -30.42 -37.32
C MET A 1 12.34 -29.77 -37.51
N SER A 2 11.65 -29.63 -36.49
CA SER A 2 10.32 -29.12 -36.59
C SER A 2 10.28 -27.67 -36.13
N THR A 3 10.08 -26.78 -37.03
CA THR A 3 9.97 -25.39 -36.73
C THR A 3 8.72 -25.14 -35.85
N ASP A 4 7.66 -25.89 -36.12
CA ASP A 4 6.45 -25.73 -35.36
C ASP A 4 6.65 -26.16 -33.89
N GLY A 5 7.36 -27.26 -33.69
CA GLY A 5 7.66 -27.71 -32.36
C GLY A 5 8.49 -26.72 -31.58
N ASP A 6 9.48 -26.14 -32.27
CA ASP A 6 10.34 -25.14 -31.64
C ASP A 6 9.54 -23.91 -31.27
N ARG A 7 8.62 -23.50 -32.12
CA ARG A 7 7.81 -22.32 -31.85
C ARG A 7 6.87 -22.58 -30.68
N ILE A 8 6.32 -23.78 -30.61
CA ILE A 8 5.43 -24.11 -29.48
C ILE A 8 6.22 -24.13 -28.19
N ASP A 9 7.41 -24.70 -28.20
CA ASP A 9 8.26 -24.70 -27.02
C ASP A 9 8.59 -23.29 -26.58
N GLY A 10 8.90 -22.43 -27.53
CA GLY A 10 9.19 -21.04 -27.21
C GLY A 10 8.00 -20.33 -26.62
N LEU A 11 6.82 -20.57 -27.17
CA LEU A 11 5.61 -19.96 -26.65
C LEU A 11 5.30 -20.45 -25.24
N GLU A 12 5.47 -21.74 -25.00
CA GLU A 12 5.23 -22.28 -23.68
C GLU A 12 6.18 -21.69 -22.66
N THR A 13 7.45 -21.56 -23.04
CA THR A 13 8.42 -20.94 -22.15
C THR A 13 8.05 -19.49 -21.85
N HIS A 14 7.63 -18.79 -22.89
CA HIS A 14 7.24 -17.39 -22.73
C HIS A 14 6.02 -17.27 -21.82
N LEU A 15 5.05 -18.15 -22.01
CA LEU A 15 3.85 -18.12 -21.16
C LEU A 15 4.19 -18.41 -19.71
N ALA A 16 5.10 -19.36 -19.50
CA ALA A 16 5.51 -19.68 -18.13
C ALA A 16 6.18 -18.47 -17.49
N PHE A 17 7.03 -17.80 -18.26
CA PHE A 17 7.70 -16.61 -17.76
C PHE A 17 6.71 -15.51 -17.43
N GLN A 18 5.73 -15.28 -18.30
CA GLN A 18 4.71 -14.29 -18.05
C GLN A 18 3.85 -14.65 -16.83
N GLY A 19 3.56 -15.94 -16.68
CA GLY A 19 2.81 -16.39 -15.52
C GLY A 19 3.53 -16.11 -14.23
N ASP A 20 4.83 -16.35 -14.21
CA ASP A 20 5.63 -16.04 -13.04
C ASP A 20 5.66 -14.55 -12.76
N THR A 21 5.81 -13.76 -13.82
CA THR A 21 5.86 -12.31 -13.66
C THR A 21 4.55 -11.79 -13.10
N VAL A 22 3.43 -12.28 -13.63
CA VAL A 22 2.12 -11.85 -13.13
C VAL A 22 1.97 -12.24 -11.66
N ARG A 23 2.42 -13.44 -11.30
CA ARG A 23 2.33 -13.89 -9.91
C ARG A 23 3.15 -12.99 -8.99
N GLN A 24 4.35 -12.63 -9.41
CA GLN A 24 5.20 -11.75 -8.63
C GLN A 24 4.59 -10.36 -8.50
N LEU A 25 4.02 -9.84 -9.57
CA LEU A 25 3.36 -8.55 -9.52
C LEU A 25 2.16 -8.59 -8.59
N ASN A 26 1.41 -9.67 -8.66
CA ASN A 26 0.24 -9.81 -7.78
C ASN A 26 0.68 -9.85 -6.32
N ASP A 27 1.74 -10.59 -6.02
CA ASP A 27 2.24 -10.66 -4.66
C ASP A 27 2.70 -9.29 -4.18
N ALA A 28 3.36 -8.54 -5.06
CA ALA A 28 3.80 -7.20 -4.72
C ALA A 28 2.62 -6.27 -4.46
N LEU A 29 1.58 -6.39 -5.26
CA LEU A 29 0.39 -5.56 -5.06
C LEU A 29 -0.29 -5.88 -3.74
N VAL A 30 -0.39 -7.16 -3.41
CA VAL A 30 -1.01 -7.56 -2.15
C VAL A 30 -0.19 -7.01 -0.98
N ALA A 31 1.13 -7.16 -1.04
CA ALA A 31 1.99 -6.64 0.02
C ALA A 31 1.86 -5.13 0.14
N GLN A 32 1.75 -4.45 -0.99
CA GLN A 32 1.62 -3.01 -0.98
C GLN A 32 0.29 -2.59 -0.39
N GLN A 33 -0.78 -3.33 -0.70
CA GLN A 33 -2.08 -3.02 -0.14
C GLN A 33 -2.09 -3.22 1.38
N ASP A 34 -1.39 -4.24 1.86
CA ASP A 34 -1.28 -4.46 3.30
C ASP A 34 -0.57 -3.28 3.97
N ARG A 35 0.47 -2.77 3.34
CA ARG A 35 1.18 -1.62 3.88
C ARG A 35 0.30 -0.40 3.91
N ILE A 36 -0.47 -0.17 2.85
CA ILE A 36 -1.38 0.96 2.80
C ILE A 36 -2.42 0.83 3.89
N ASP A 37 -2.98 -0.36 4.07
CA ASP A 37 -3.99 -0.56 5.11
C ASP A 37 -3.42 -0.25 6.49
N ARG A 38 -2.19 -0.69 6.76
CA ARG A 38 -1.57 -0.42 8.04
C ARG A 38 -1.28 1.05 8.24
N LEU A 39 -0.82 1.72 7.19
CA LEU A 39 -0.56 3.14 7.27
C LEU A 39 -1.85 3.92 7.52
N GLU A 40 -2.93 3.53 6.86
CA GLU A 40 -4.21 4.18 7.08
C GLU A 40 -4.69 3.98 8.51
N ALA A 41 -4.52 2.78 9.03
CA ALA A 41 -4.94 2.50 10.40
C ALA A 41 -4.11 3.31 11.39
N GLU A 42 -2.81 3.42 11.14
CA GLU A 42 -1.95 4.22 12.00
C GLU A 42 -2.29 5.69 11.92
N PHE A 43 -2.58 6.15 10.72
CA PHE A 43 -2.94 7.54 10.52
C PHE A 43 -4.20 7.89 11.30
N GLU A 44 -5.21 7.02 11.21
CA GLU A 44 -6.44 7.23 11.93
C GLU A 44 -6.22 7.23 13.44
N ARG A 45 -5.31 6.38 13.90
CA ARG A 45 -4.98 6.32 15.31
C ARG A 45 -4.31 7.60 15.78
N VAL A 46 -3.41 8.12 14.96
CA VAL A 46 -2.73 9.36 15.29
C VAL A 46 -3.73 10.52 15.32
N ILE A 47 -4.60 10.57 14.33
CA ILE A 47 -5.60 11.63 14.29
C ILE A 47 -6.51 11.55 15.51
N ALA A 48 -6.93 10.36 15.88
CA ALA A 48 -7.78 10.19 17.04
C ALA A 48 -7.06 10.64 18.31
N THR A 49 -5.78 10.35 18.41
CA THR A 49 -4.98 10.77 19.55
C THR A 49 -4.87 12.27 19.61
N VAL A 50 -4.62 12.89 18.46
CA VAL A 50 -4.51 14.35 18.42
C VAL A 50 -5.83 15.00 18.79
N GLN A 51 -6.93 14.49 18.27
CA GLN A 51 -8.23 15.04 18.58
C GLN A 51 -8.58 14.87 20.06
N ARG A 52 -8.20 13.74 20.63
CA ARG A 52 -8.46 13.50 22.04
C ARG A 52 -7.63 14.44 22.89
N ALA A 53 -6.39 14.65 22.54
CA ALA A 53 -5.53 15.56 23.27
C ALA A 53 -6.07 16.98 23.17
N ALA A 54 -6.58 17.35 22.02
CA ALA A 54 -7.15 18.69 21.87
C ALA A 54 -8.40 18.85 22.71
N SER A 55 -9.21 17.79 22.80
CA SER A 55 -10.41 17.84 23.61
C SER A 55 -10.09 17.91 25.09
N ASP A 56 -9.06 17.19 25.51
CA ASP A 56 -8.68 17.14 26.91
C ASP A 56 -7.85 18.32 27.35
N ALA A 57 -7.37 19.11 26.40
CA ALA A 57 -6.54 20.24 26.74
C ALA A 57 -7.33 21.21 27.64
N PRO A 58 -6.71 21.70 28.68
CA PRO A 58 -7.43 22.69 29.51
C PRO A 58 -7.58 23.93 28.70
N GLY A 59 -8.66 24.31 28.75
CA GLY A 59 -8.88 25.35 28.07
C GLY A 59 -8.58 26.33 27.76
N PRO A 60 -8.79 27.10 27.39
CA PRO A 60 -9.00 27.71 26.45
C PRO A 60 -7.92 27.88 25.79
N PRO A 61 -7.69 27.64 25.56
CA PRO A 61 -6.72 27.87 25.08
C PRO A 61 -6.77 28.52 24.03
N ALA A 62 -7.29 28.35 23.83
CA ALA A 62 -7.29 28.72 23.02
C ALA A 62 -6.97 29.78 22.65
N ASP A 63 -7.14 30.14 22.80
CA ASP A 63 -6.95 31.14 22.51
C ASP A 63 -5.82 31.45 22.25
N GLU A 64 -5.44 31.15 22.36
CA GLU A 64 -4.49 31.42 22.05
C GLU A 64 -3.84 30.85 21.19
N ARG A 65 -4.13 30.48 20.73
CA ARG A 65 -3.57 30.13 20.00
C ARG A 65 -3.00 30.36 19.26
N PRO A 66 -2.65 30.33 18.90
CA PRO A 66 -2.10 30.47 18.14
C PRO A 66 -1.81 30.41 17.41
N PRO A 67 -1.66 30.63 17.13
CA PRO A 67 -1.44 30.62 16.29
C PRO A 67 -0.80 30.38 15.59
N HIS A 68 -0.67 30.01 15.33
CA HIS A 68 -0.21 29.95 14.84
C HIS A 68 -0.02 29.83 14.22
N TYR A 69 -0.13 29.66 13.95
CA TYR A 69 -0.14 29.74 13.53
C TYR A 69 0.12 29.90 13.10
#